data_3f59d075beeb5447efe7491141b926c6
#
_entry.id   3f59d075beeb5447efe7491141b926c6
#
_cell.length_a   1.000
_cell.length_b   1.000
_cell.length_c   1.000
_cell.angle_alpha   90.00
_cell.angle_beta   90.00
_cell.angle_gamma   90.00
#
_symmetry.space_group_name_H-M   'P 1'
#
loop_
_entity.id
_entity.type
_entity.pdbx_description
1 polymer ?
#
loop_
_entity_poly.entity_id
_entity_poly.type
_entity_poly.pdbx_seq_one_letter_code
_entity_poly.pdbx_strand_id
1 'polypeptide(L)' 'MFDLTGKCALVTGASGGIGGAIATALHGAGATVALSGTREEPLKSLAAELGDRAHV' A
#
# COMPACT_ATOMS: atom_id res chain seq x y z
N MET A 1 -9.22 4.86 16.81
CA MET A 1 -8.41 4.29 15.71
C MET A 1 -9.31 4.01 14.52
N PHE A 2 -8.82 4.28 13.34
CA PHE A 2 -9.59 4.06 12.12
C PHE A 2 -9.63 2.58 11.76
N ASP A 3 -10.81 2.11 11.39
CA ASP A 3 -10.99 0.78 10.87
C ASP A 3 -11.38 0.89 9.40
N LEU A 4 -10.47 0.47 8.52
CA LEU A 4 -10.66 0.55 7.07
C LEU A 4 -10.93 -0.82 6.46
N THR A 5 -11.28 -1.80 7.27
CA THR A 5 -11.59 -3.14 6.79
C THR A 5 -12.68 -3.08 5.71
N GLY A 6 -12.42 -3.73 4.59
CA GLY A 6 -13.35 -3.71 3.45
C GLY A 6 -13.21 -2.53 2.53
N LYS A 7 -12.33 -1.58 2.84
CA LYS A 7 -12.07 -0.42 1.98
C LYS A 7 -10.90 -0.70 1.05
N CYS A 8 -10.92 -0.04 -0.10
CA CYS A 8 -9.81 -0.10 -1.06
C CYS A 8 -9.20 1.29 -1.19
N ALA A 9 -7.89 1.36 -1.18
CA ALA A 9 -7.16 2.61 -1.32
C ALA A 9 -6.15 2.49 -2.45
N LEU A 10 -6.09 3.50 -3.31
CA LEU A 10 -5.06 3.61 -4.34
C LEU A 10 -4.00 4.57 -3.83
N VAL A 11 -2.78 4.09 -3.72
CA VAL A 11 -1.65 4.91 -3.28
C VAL A 11 -0.74 5.16 -4.48
N THR A 12 -0.76 6.40 -4.98
CA THR A 12 0.13 6.81 -6.07
C THR A 12 1.48 7.22 -5.49
N GLY A 13 2.54 7.02 -6.26
CA GLY A 13 3.87 7.33 -5.78
C GLY A 13 4.35 6.40 -4.67
N ALA A 14 3.80 5.20 -4.59
CA ALA A 14 4.13 4.24 -3.52
C ALA A 14 5.57 3.75 -3.59
N SER A 15 6.26 3.96 -4.69
CA SER A 15 7.68 3.64 -4.80
C SER A 15 8.57 4.62 -4.03
N GLY A 16 8.04 5.76 -3.60
CA GLY A 16 8.75 6.71 -2.76
C GLY A 16 8.54 6.42 -1.29
N GLY A 17 9.41 6.95 -0.42
CA GLY A 17 9.34 6.70 1.01
C GLY A 17 8.03 7.15 1.65
N ILE A 18 7.53 8.33 1.26
CA ILE A 18 6.29 8.87 1.81
C ILE A 18 5.09 8.03 1.39
N GLY A 19 5.02 7.69 0.10
CA GLY A 19 3.93 6.86 -0.41
C GLY A 19 3.93 5.47 0.22
N GLY A 20 5.11 4.89 0.41
CA GLY A 20 5.25 3.59 1.07
C GLY A 20 4.76 3.64 2.52
N ALA A 21 5.08 4.71 3.24
CA ALA A 21 4.63 4.86 4.62
C ALA A 21 3.10 5.00 4.69
N ILE A 22 2.50 5.74 3.75
CA ILE A 22 1.05 5.90 3.68
C ILE A 22 0.39 4.55 3.39
N ALA A 23 0.92 3.80 2.43
CA ALA A 23 0.37 2.49 2.09
C ALA A 23 0.44 1.53 3.27
N THR A 24 1.54 1.53 4.00
CA THR A 24 1.70 0.69 5.18
C THR A 24 0.69 1.06 6.25
N ALA A 25 0.48 2.34 6.48
CA ALA A 25 -0.48 2.81 7.48
C ALA A 25 -1.91 2.41 7.12
N LEU A 26 -2.30 2.57 5.86
CA LEU A 26 -3.63 2.19 5.39
C LEU A 26 -3.84 0.69 5.47
N HIS A 27 -2.84 -0.08 5.08
CA HIS A 27 -2.89 -1.54 5.15
C HIS A 27 -3.01 -1.99 6.61
N GLY A 28 -2.26 -1.37 7.50
CA GLY A 28 -2.34 -1.69 8.92
C GLY A 28 -3.69 -1.37 9.55
N ALA A 29 -4.43 -0.43 8.96
CA ALA A 29 -5.79 -0.10 9.41
C ALA A 29 -6.85 -1.05 8.81
N GLY A 30 -6.46 -2.00 7.98
CA GLY A 30 -7.36 -3.01 7.43
C GLY A 30 -7.72 -2.81 5.97
N ALA A 31 -7.26 -1.75 5.32
CA ALA A 31 -7.60 -1.47 3.93
C ALA A 31 -6.87 -2.43 2.98
N THR A 32 -7.51 -2.70 1.85
CA THR A 32 -6.83 -3.28 0.70
C THR A 32 -6.18 -2.14 -0.05
N VAL A 33 -4.90 -2.23 -0.32
CA VAL A 33 -4.17 -1.16 -0.98
C VAL A 33 -3.72 -1.57 -2.37
N ALA A 34 -3.91 -0.67 -3.33
CA ALA A 34 -3.37 -0.78 -4.66
C ALA A 34 -2.21 0.20 -4.77
N LEU A 35 -1.06 -0.28 -5.16
CA LEU A 35 0.16 0.50 -5.19
C LEU A 35 0.47 0.92 -6.63
N SER A 36 0.74 2.19 -6.84
CA SER A 36 1.06 2.72 -8.16
C SER A 36 2.29 3.60 -8.07
N GLY A 37 3.15 3.51 -9.07
CA GLY A 37 4.35 4.32 -9.13
C GLY A 37 5.11 4.01 -10.41
N THR A 38 6.19 4.75 -10.64
CA THR A 38 6.98 4.62 -11.85
C THR A 38 8.01 3.49 -11.78
N ARG A 39 8.28 2.96 -10.59
CA ARG A 39 9.29 1.93 -10.38
C ARG A 39 8.64 0.68 -9.82
N GLU A 40 8.66 -0.37 -10.61
CA GLU A 40 7.94 -1.60 -10.29
C GLU A 40 8.57 -2.40 -9.16
N GLU A 41 9.90 -2.49 -9.10
CA GLU A 41 10.55 -3.28 -8.08
C GLU A 41 10.29 -2.82 -6.65
N PRO A 42 10.40 -1.51 -6.34
CA PRO A 42 10.01 -1.05 -5.00
C PRO A 42 8.55 -1.33 -4.67
N LEU A 43 7.66 -1.26 -5.67
CA LEU A 43 6.25 -1.58 -5.45
C LEU A 43 6.04 -3.04 -5.10
N LYS A 44 6.73 -3.93 -5.81
CA LYS A 44 6.65 -5.35 -5.53
C LYS A 44 7.20 -5.69 -4.15
N SER A 45 8.30 -5.06 -3.77
CA SER A 45 8.89 -5.26 -2.44
C SER A 45 7.94 -4.81 -1.35
N LEU A 46 7.30 -3.66 -1.54
CA LEU A 46 6.34 -3.15 -0.57
C LEU A 46 5.12 -4.07 -0.46
N ALA A 47 4.60 -4.52 -1.60
CA ALA A 47 3.47 -5.45 -1.60
C ALA A 47 3.82 -6.75 -0.88
N ALA A 48 5.03 -7.26 -1.06
CA ALA A 48 5.49 -8.45 -0.38
C ALA A 48 5.59 -8.25 1.12
N GLU A 49 6.05 -7.08 1.56
CA GLU A 49 6.12 -6.75 2.98
C GLU A 49 4.74 -6.65 3.61
N LEU A 50 3.79 -6.07 2.89
CA LEU A 50 2.42 -5.91 3.39
C LEU A 50 1.65 -7.23 3.39
N GLY A 51 1.97 -8.12 2.47
CA GLY A 51 1.31 -9.42 2.39
C GLY A 51 -0.05 -9.35 1.74
N ASP A 52 -1.06 -9.87 2.42
CA ASP A 52 -2.43 -9.89 1.90
C ASP A 52 -2.97 -8.47 1.71
N ARG A 53 -3.86 -8.31 0.76
CA ARG A 53 -4.57 -7.05 0.50
C ARG A 53 -3.66 -5.94 -0.02
N ALA A 54 -2.51 -6.28 -0.59
CA ALA A 54 -1.63 -5.33 -1.26
C ALA A 54 -1.43 -5.76 -2.71
N HIS A 55 -1.70 -4.86 -3.64
CA HIS A 55 -1.63 -5.14 -5.08
C HIS A 55 -0.83 -4.06 -5.80
N VAL A 56 -0.12 -4.45 -6.81
CA VAL A 56 0.67 -3.51 -7.63
C VAL A 56 -0.06 -3.14 -8.91
#